data_281adc495a8b08860292d941daa6b4b3
#
_entry.id   281adc495a8b08860292d941daa6b4b3
#
_cell.length_a   1.000
_cell.length_b   1.000
_cell.length_c   1.000
_cell.angle_alpha   90.00
_cell.angle_beta   90.00
_cell.angle_gamma   90.00
#
_symmetry.space_group_name_H-M   'P 1'
#
loop_
_entity.id
_entity.type
_entity.pdbx_description
1 polymer ?
#
loop_
_entity_poly.entity_id
_entity_poly.type
_entity_poly.pdbx_seq_one_letter_code
_entity_poly.pdbx_strand_id
1 'polypeptide(L)'
;MTTISDDLIKRSADIRWPVGFDPVHADLFAHNAVVINAPTKSIWATLIAAAAWPEWYSNASDVVIDDPSGQLGQDVTFSWTTFGLKIASTVAEFTPYARLAWYGNGAHLRAYHTWLLVPRLGDSTYVVMEEIGMGDGAQHLAHTNPGHMHRGHDLWNMSLKFACET
;
A
#
# COMPACT_ATOMS: atom_id res chain seq x y z
N MET A 1 -4.71 12.42 -20.85
CA MET A 1 -3.77 12.07 -19.75
C MET A 1 -4.20 10.71 -19.18
N THR A 2 -3.27 9.81 -18.82
CA THR A 2 -3.59 8.52 -18.22
C THR A 2 -3.72 8.65 -16.69
N THR A 3 -4.38 7.70 -16.03
CA THR A 3 -4.44 7.63 -14.57
C THR A 3 -3.04 7.66 -13.94
N ILE A 4 -2.08 6.95 -14.53
CA ILE A 4 -0.67 6.93 -14.06
C ILE A 4 -0.04 8.33 -14.16
N SER A 5 -0.27 9.07 -15.25
CA SER A 5 0.24 10.43 -15.40
C SER A 5 -0.36 11.38 -14.36
N ASP A 6 -1.65 11.24 -14.07
CA ASP A 6 -2.33 12.04 -13.06
C ASP A 6 -1.77 11.73 -11.65
N ASP A 7 -1.55 10.46 -11.36
CA ASP A 7 -0.96 10.01 -10.09
C ASP A 7 0.47 10.53 -9.91
N LEU A 8 1.28 10.52 -10.96
CA LEU A 8 2.64 11.08 -10.92
C LEU A 8 2.65 12.56 -10.57
N ILE A 9 1.69 13.33 -11.08
CA ILE A 9 1.55 14.76 -10.75
C ILE A 9 1.20 14.95 -9.27
N LYS A 10 0.37 14.07 -8.71
CA LYS A 10 -0.14 14.15 -7.33
C LYS A 10 0.78 13.52 -6.29
N ARG A 11 1.85 12.82 -6.72
CA ARG A 11 2.70 12.07 -5.80
C ARG A 11 3.22 12.92 -4.64
N SER A 12 3.39 12.30 -3.49
CA SER A 12 3.92 12.94 -2.30
C SER A 12 5.45 13.05 -2.36
N ALA A 13 5.97 14.23 -2.05
CA ALA A 13 7.42 14.44 -1.90
C ALA A 13 7.98 13.79 -0.62
N ASP A 14 7.12 13.38 0.31
CA ASP A 14 7.52 12.84 1.61
C ASP A 14 7.67 11.32 1.62
N ILE A 15 7.31 10.63 0.54
CA ILE A 15 7.55 9.21 0.38
C ILE A 15 9.03 8.95 0.09
N ARG A 16 9.59 7.93 0.74
CA ARG A 16 10.98 7.51 0.59
C ARG A 16 11.03 6.25 -0.27
N TRP A 17 11.63 6.36 -1.44
CA TRP A 17 11.77 5.23 -2.36
C TRP A 17 13.16 4.62 -2.24
N PRO A 18 13.26 3.28 -2.19
CA PRO A 18 14.56 2.62 -2.18
C PRO A 18 15.23 2.66 -3.56
N VAL A 19 16.51 2.37 -3.59
CA VAL A 19 17.26 2.25 -4.85
C VAL A 19 16.57 1.27 -5.80
N GLY A 20 16.41 1.67 -7.05
CA GLY A 20 15.73 0.87 -8.08
C GLY A 20 14.22 1.10 -8.18
N PHE A 21 13.66 1.96 -7.32
CA PHE A 21 12.25 2.35 -7.38
C PHE A 21 12.14 3.88 -7.44
N ASP A 22 11.87 4.40 -8.62
CA ASP A 22 11.68 5.83 -8.88
C ASP A 22 10.33 6.01 -9.57
N PRO A 23 9.39 6.79 -9.00
CA PRO A 23 8.07 6.99 -9.61
C PRO A 23 8.11 7.43 -11.07
N VAL A 24 9.08 8.27 -11.42
CA VAL A 24 9.19 8.82 -12.79
C VAL A 24 9.62 7.77 -13.81
N HIS A 25 10.35 6.75 -13.36
CA HIS A 25 10.85 5.66 -14.20
C HIS A 25 10.11 4.34 -13.97
N ALA A 26 9.03 4.36 -13.22
CA ALA A 26 8.24 3.16 -12.91
C ALA A 26 7.45 2.68 -14.13
N ASP A 27 7.32 1.36 -14.26
CA ASP A 27 6.45 0.74 -15.26
C ASP A 27 4.97 0.97 -14.91
N LEU A 28 4.65 0.97 -13.61
CA LEU A 28 3.31 1.19 -13.08
C LEU A 28 3.44 2.02 -11.79
N PHE A 29 2.56 3.00 -11.63
CA PHE A 29 2.53 3.86 -10.43
C PHE A 29 1.10 4.23 -10.05
N ALA A 30 0.80 4.24 -8.76
CA ALA A 30 -0.43 4.79 -8.23
C ALA A 30 -0.18 5.67 -7.01
N HIS A 31 -0.92 6.77 -6.93
CA HIS A 31 -1.03 7.64 -5.76
C HIS A 31 -2.48 7.69 -5.33
N ASN A 32 -2.73 7.38 -4.06
CA ASN A 32 -4.05 7.44 -3.45
C ASN A 32 -3.93 8.14 -2.09
N ALA A 33 -4.94 8.91 -1.74
CA ALA A 33 -4.96 9.58 -0.44
C ALA A 33 -6.39 9.67 0.09
N VAL A 34 -6.52 9.65 1.41
CA VAL A 34 -7.81 9.77 2.10
C VAL A 34 -7.62 10.44 3.45
N VAL A 35 -8.62 11.19 3.90
CA VAL A 35 -8.69 11.65 5.29
C VAL A 35 -9.56 10.68 6.07
N ILE A 36 -9.01 10.14 7.16
CA ILE A 36 -9.70 9.23 8.08
C ILE A 36 -9.91 9.95 9.40
N ASN A 37 -11.12 9.95 9.91
CA ASN A 37 -11.48 10.54 11.20
C ASN A 37 -11.15 9.57 12.34
N ALA A 38 -9.86 9.29 12.47
CA ALA A 38 -9.29 8.47 13.53
C ALA A 38 -7.83 8.91 13.77
N PRO A 39 -7.31 8.77 14.99
CA PRO A 39 -5.91 9.10 15.26
C PRO A 39 -4.95 8.10 14.59
N THR A 40 -3.74 8.55 14.29
CA THR A 40 -2.71 7.73 13.65
C THR A 40 -2.48 6.41 14.36
N LYS A 41 -2.57 6.39 15.68
CA LYS A 41 -2.38 5.18 16.49
C LYS A 41 -3.40 4.08 16.16
N SER A 42 -4.67 4.44 15.98
CA SER A 42 -5.73 3.48 15.65
C SER A 42 -5.58 2.94 14.23
N ILE A 43 -5.25 3.82 13.29
CA ILE A 43 -5.02 3.42 11.89
C ILE A 43 -3.80 2.51 11.79
N TRP A 44 -2.73 2.86 12.49
CA TRP A 44 -1.51 2.05 12.55
C TRP A 44 -1.79 0.63 13.05
N ALA A 45 -2.53 0.51 14.16
CA ALA A 45 -2.90 -0.79 14.72
C ALA A 45 -3.67 -1.65 13.73
N THR A 46 -4.57 -1.05 12.95
CA THR A 46 -5.34 -1.74 11.90
C THR A 46 -4.44 -2.18 10.73
N LEU A 47 -3.52 -1.32 10.31
CA LEU A 47 -2.60 -1.63 9.19
C LEU A 47 -1.63 -2.76 9.54
N ILE A 48 -1.00 -2.73 10.71
CA ILE A 48 0.01 -3.74 11.06
C ILE A 48 -0.61 -5.11 11.42
N ALA A 49 -1.88 -5.16 11.76
CA ALA A 49 -2.60 -6.41 11.99
C ALA A 49 -2.99 -7.07 10.64
N ALA A 50 -1.99 -7.38 9.83
CA ALA A 50 -2.20 -7.81 8.44
C ALA A 50 -2.93 -9.14 8.31
N ALA A 51 -2.86 -10.02 9.30
CA ALA A 51 -3.64 -11.26 9.33
C ALA A 51 -5.16 -11.00 9.29
N ALA A 52 -5.60 -9.82 9.75
CA ALA A 52 -7.00 -9.42 9.76
C ALA A 52 -7.42 -8.63 8.49
N TRP A 53 -6.52 -8.32 7.57
CA TRP A 53 -6.87 -7.59 6.34
C TRP A 53 -8.06 -8.20 5.58
N PRO A 54 -8.18 -9.53 5.43
CA PRO A 54 -9.32 -10.12 4.72
C PRO A 54 -10.69 -9.83 5.35
N GLU A 55 -10.73 -9.45 6.63
CA GLU A 55 -11.98 -9.13 7.33
C GLU A 55 -12.57 -7.78 6.89
N TRP A 56 -11.73 -6.86 6.42
CA TRP A 56 -12.16 -5.51 6.06
C TRP A 56 -11.73 -5.04 4.67
N TYR A 57 -10.80 -5.74 4.01
CA TYR A 57 -10.34 -5.43 2.65
C TYR A 57 -10.55 -6.63 1.74
N SER A 58 -11.54 -6.54 0.86
CA SER A 58 -11.98 -7.66 0.01
C SER A 58 -10.95 -8.14 -1.02
N ASN A 59 -9.95 -7.30 -1.34
CA ASN A 59 -8.86 -7.64 -2.26
C ASN A 59 -7.64 -8.25 -1.55
N ALA A 60 -7.79 -8.69 -0.31
CA ALA A 60 -6.76 -9.39 0.44
C ALA A 60 -7.26 -10.76 0.86
N SER A 61 -6.45 -11.78 0.62
CA SER A 61 -6.71 -13.16 1.06
C SER A 61 -5.40 -13.91 1.32
N ASP A 62 -5.50 -15.06 1.95
CA ASP A 62 -4.37 -15.98 2.18
C ASP A 62 -3.17 -15.30 2.84
N VAL A 63 -3.41 -14.40 3.80
CA VAL A 63 -2.35 -13.67 4.49
C VAL A 63 -1.66 -14.59 5.49
N VAL A 64 -0.36 -14.78 5.31
CA VAL A 64 0.51 -15.55 6.20
C VAL A 64 1.69 -14.68 6.61
N ILE A 65 1.82 -14.41 7.90
CA ILE A 65 2.86 -13.55 8.46
C ILE A 65 3.89 -14.43 9.17
N ASP A 66 5.16 -14.25 8.82
CA ASP A 66 6.27 -14.98 9.44
C ASP A 66 6.71 -14.31 10.76
N ASP A 67 5.74 -14.17 11.65
CA ASP A 67 5.93 -13.66 13.01
C ASP A 67 4.80 -14.18 13.90
N PRO A 68 5.12 -14.70 15.12
CA PRO A 68 4.10 -15.28 16.02
C PRO A 68 3.03 -14.30 16.46
N SER A 69 3.29 -13.00 16.44
CA SER A 69 2.30 -11.96 16.81
C SER A 69 1.19 -11.81 15.78
N GLY A 70 1.40 -12.28 14.54
CA GLY A 70 0.49 -12.03 13.42
C GLY A 70 0.46 -10.57 12.97
N GLN A 71 1.47 -9.79 13.35
CA GLN A 71 1.59 -8.36 13.04
C GLN A 71 2.81 -8.09 12.19
N LEU A 72 2.73 -7.04 11.36
CA LEU A 72 3.89 -6.52 10.64
C LEU A 72 4.84 -5.82 11.60
N GLY A 73 6.12 -5.90 11.30
CA GLY A 73 7.20 -5.22 12.00
C GLY A 73 8.38 -5.07 11.07
N GLN A 74 9.43 -4.37 11.49
CA GLN A 74 10.65 -4.20 10.70
C GLN A 74 11.20 -5.58 10.28
N ASP A 75 11.51 -5.73 8.99
CA ASP A 75 12.08 -6.93 8.37
C ASP A 75 11.20 -8.19 8.41
N VAL A 76 9.95 -8.09 8.87
CA VAL A 76 9.00 -9.21 8.85
C VAL A 76 8.65 -9.54 7.42
N THR A 77 8.69 -10.85 7.09
CA THR A 77 8.22 -11.36 5.80
C THR A 77 6.79 -11.86 5.93
N PHE A 78 6.04 -11.70 4.85
CA PHE A 78 4.67 -12.20 4.77
C PHE A 78 4.30 -12.51 3.33
N SER A 79 3.34 -13.38 3.14
CA SER A 79 2.77 -13.68 1.83
C SER A 79 1.26 -13.46 1.86
N TRP A 80 0.70 -13.06 0.74
CA TRP A 80 -0.72 -12.83 0.61
C TRP A 80 -1.14 -12.82 -0.86
N THR A 81 -2.44 -12.86 -1.09
CA THR A 81 -3.02 -12.75 -2.43
C THR A 81 -3.74 -11.42 -2.55
N THR A 82 -3.40 -10.66 -3.55
CA THR A 82 -4.04 -9.38 -3.90
C THR A 82 -4.08 -9.23 -5.42
N PHE A 83 -5.14 -8.64 -5.96
CA PHE A 83 -5.39 -8.57 -7.41
C PHE A 83 -5.30 -9.95 -8.11
N GLY A 84 -5.67 -11.01 -7.39
CA GLY A 84 -5.55 -12.38 -7.89
C GLY A 84 -4.11 -12.91 -7.99
N LEU A 85 -3.13 -12.18 -7.48
CA LEU A 85 -1.70 -12.52 -7.54
C LEU A 85 -1.19 -12.90 -6.16
N LYS A 86 -0.42 -13.98 -6.09
CA LYS A 86 0.30 -14.34 -4.88
C LYS A 86 1.57 -13.50 -4.77
N ILE A 87 1.70 -12.76 -3.67
CA ILE A 87 2.79 -11.82 -3.44
C ILE A 87 3.58 -12.24 -2.20
N ALA A 88 4.90 -12.33 -2.34
CA ALA A 88 5.84 -12.47 -1.23
C ALA A 88 6.38 -11.09 -0.86
N SER A 89 6.23 -10.69 0.38
CA SER A 89 6.53 -9.34 0.85
C SER A 89 7.51 -9.34 2.01
N THR A 90 8.29 -8.26 2.10
CA THR A 90 9.22 -8.00 3.21
C THR A 90 9.09 -6.55 3.63
N VAL A 91 8.80 -6.31 4.91
CA VAL A 91 8.71 -4.94 5.44
C VAL A 91 10.08 -4.29 5.43
N ALA A 92 10.19 -3.14 4.79
CA ALA A 92 11.42 -2.39 4.60
C ALA A 92 11.47 -1.10 5.41
N GLU A 93 10.34 -0.42 5.57
CA GLU A 93 10.25 0.80 6.39
C GLU A 93 9.16 0.60 7.44
N PHE A 94 9.52 0.83 8.69
CA PHE A 94 8.62 0.66 9.83
C PHE A 94 8.90 1.74 10.88
N THR A 95 8.18 2.86 10.78
CA THR A 95 8.21 3.93 11.76
C THR A 95 6.83 4.02 12.40
N PRO A 96 6.67 3.57 13.65
CA PRO A 96 5.35 3.52 14.30
C PRO A 96 4.56 4.82 14.18
N TYR A 97 3.30 4.67 13.81
CA TYR A 97 2.31 5.73 13.64
C TYR A 97 2.56 6.69 12.46
N ALA A 98 3.61 6.45 11.66
CA ALA A 98 3.99 7.36 10.59
C ALA A 98 4.23 6.68 9.23
N ARG A 99 5.07 5.64 9.17
CA ARG A 99 5.53 5.07 7.90
C ARG A 99 5.57 3.54 7.92
N LEU A 100 4.96 2.95 6.90
CA LEU A 100 4.99 1.50 6.67
C LEU A 100 5.20 1.27 5.18
N ALA A 101 6.23 0.52 4.83
CA ALA A 101 6.49 0.16 3.44
C ALA A 101 7.08 -1.25 3.33
N TRP A 102 6.81 -1.90 2.21
CA TRP A 102 7.32 -3.26 1.94
C TRP A 102 7.62 -3.48 0.47
N TYR A 103 8.56 -4.36 0.21
CA TYR A 103 8.75 -4.97 -1.11
C TYR A 103 7.69 -6.04 -1.32
N GLY A 104 7.16 -6.13 -2.54
CA GLY A 104 6.24 -7.19 -2.95
C GLY A 104 6.72 -7.84 -4.24
N ASN A 105 6.90 -9.14 -4.23
CA ASN A 105 7.37 -9.90 -5.40
C ASN A 105 6.31 -10.91 -5.83
N GLY A 106 5.87 -10.79 -7.06
CA GLY A 106 5.01 -11.76 -7.75
C GLY A 106 5.73 -12.39 -8.94
N ALA A 107 5.04 -13.25 -9.70
CA ALA A 107 5.62 -14.00 -10.80
C ALA A 107 6.24 -13.13 -11.92
N HIS A 108 5.64 -11.98 -12.23
CA HIS A 108 6.09 -11.05 -13.28
C HIS A 108 6.08 -9.60 -12.79
N LEU A 109 6.23 -9.41 -11.46
CA LEU A 109 6.07 -8.12 -10.81
C LEU A 109 7.03 -7.99 -9.64
N ARG A 110 7.75 -6.88 -9.61
CA ARG A 110 8.40 -6.36 -8.41
C ARG A 110 7.68 -5.09 -8.02
N ALA A 111 7.28 -4.97 -6.77
CA ALA A 111 6.58 -3.79 -6.27
C ALA A 111 7.23 -3.24 -5.01
N TYR A 112 7.01 -1.97 -4.76
CA TYR A 112 7.26 -1.33 -3.48
C TYR A 112 6.03 -0.53 -3.09
N HIS A 113 5.41 -0.92 -1.99
CA HIS A 113 4.17 -0.35 -1.48
C HIS A 113 4.44 0.48 -0.24
N THR A 114 3.87 1.69 -0.18
CA THR A 114 4.10 2.62 0.93
C THR A 114 2.81 3.13 1.52
N TRP A 115 2.80 3.28 2.85
CA TRP A 115 1.81 4.01 3.62
C TRP A 115 2.48 5.14 4.38
N LEU A 116 1.93 6.35 4.30
CA LEU A 116 2.34 7.51 5.08
C LEU A 116 1.14 8.04 5.85
N LEU A 117 1.26 8.12 7.17
CA LEU A 117 0.23 8.66 8.06
C LEU A 117 0.66 10.04 8.54
N VAL A 118 -0.15 11.06 8.23
CA VAL A 118 0.10 12.44 8.62
C VAL A 118 -1.00 12.88 9.58
N PRO A 119 -0.68 13.09 10.87
CA PRO A 119 -1.69 13.52 11.84
C PRO A 119 -2.24 14.91 11.49
N ARG A 120 -3.53 15.10 11.74
CA ARG A 120 -4.25 16.36 11.55
C ARG A 120 -4.95 16.75 12.84
N LEU A 121 -5.39 18.00 12.91
CA LEU A 121 -6.20 18.49 14.02
C LEU A 121 -7.50 17.69 14.14
N GLY A 122 -8.01 17.54 15.38
CA GLY A 122 -9.30 16.89 15.66
C GLY A 122 -9.25 15.36 15.54
N ASP A 123 -8.14 14.74 15.95
CA ASP A 123 -7.96 13.28 15.91
C ASP A 123 -8.28 12.67 14.54
N SER A 124 -7.86 13.35 13.48
CA SER A 124 -7.93 12.82 12.13
C SER A 124 -6.55 12.65 11.52
N THR A 125 -6.46 11.83 10.49
CA THR A 125 -5.21 11.49 9.82
C THR A 125 -5.37 11.62 8.31
N TYR A 126 -4.42 12.27 7.66
CA TYR A 126 -4.25 12.22 6.22
C TYR A 126 -3.39 11.00 5.88
N VAL A 127 -3.96 10.06 5.15
CA VAL A 127 -3.30 8.81 4.77
C VAL A 127 -2.94 8.88 3.29
N VAL A 128 -1.67 8.69 3.00
CA VAL A 128 -1.14 8.59 1.63
C VAL A 128 -0.71 7.15 1.39
N MET A 129 -1.13 6.60 0.27
CA MET A 129 -0.71 5.30 -0.23
C MET A 129 -0.14 5.46 -1.63
N GLU A 130 1.10 5.02 -1.83
CA GLU A 130 1.74 5.01 -3.15
C GLU A 130 2.39 3.65 -3.40
N GLU A 131 2.35 3.20 -4.64
CA GLU A 131 2.98 1.95 -5.05
C GLU A 131 3.63 2.09 -6.41
N ILE A 132 4.83 1.54 -6.52
CA ILE A 132 5.53 1.33 -7.78
C ILE A 132 5.48 -0.15 -8.12
N GLY A 133 5.13 -0.46 -9.37
CA GLY A 133 5.28 -1.77 -9.98
C GLY A 133 6.31 -1.74 -11.10
N MET A 134 7.15 -2.78 -11.15
CA MET A 134 8.21 -2.96 -12.15
C MET A 134 8.10 -4.36 -12.75
N GLY A 135 8.49 -4.50 -14.03
CA GLY A 135 8.55 -5.77 -14.72
C GLY A 135 7.44 -5.97 -15.76
N ASP A 136 7.47 -7.11 -16.41
CA ASP A 136 6.59 -7.42 -17.56
C ASP A 136 5.10 -7.32 -17.21
N GLY A 137 4.72 -7.82 -16.04
CA GLY A 137 3.34 -7.77 -15.58
C GLY A 137 2.87 -6.35 -15.32
N ALA A 138 3.74 -5.51 -14.74
CA ALA A 138 3.46 -4.09 -14.52
C ALA A 138 3.32 -3.32 -15.84
N GLN A 139 4.22 -3.57 -16.80
CA GLN A 139 4.18 -2.96 -18.14
C GLN A 139 2.90 -3.36 -18.88
N HIS A 140 2.53 -4.63 -18.83
CA HIS A 140 1.31 -5.13 -19.45
C HIS A 140 0.08 -4.44 -18.86
N LEU A 141 0.00 -4.35 -17.53
CA LEU A 141 -1.12 -3.72 -16.84
C LEU A 141 -1.19 -2.21 -17.14
N ALA A 142 -0.06 -1.53 -17.14
CA ALA A 142 0.01 -0.09 -17.49
C ALA A 142 -0.51 0.19 -18.89
N HIS A 143 -0.34 -0.75 -19.82
CA HIS A 143 -0.79 -0.64 -21.19
C HIS A 143 -2.27 -1.00 -21.37
N THR A 144 -2.72 -2.08 -20.73
CA THR A 144 -4.07 -2.65 -20.94
C THR A 144 -5.12 -2.08 -20.00
N ASN A 145 -4.74 -1.73 -18.76
CA ASN A 145 -5.65 -1.22 -17.74
C ASN A 145 -4.92 -0.32 -16.73
N PRO A 146 -4.47 0.87 -17.16
CA PRO A 146 -3.58 1.74 -16.37
C PRO A 146 -4.20 2.23 -15.04
N GLY A 147 -5.52 2.23 -14.91
CA GLY A 147 -6.21 2.63 -13.69
C GLY A 147 -6.51 1.48 -12.70
N HIS A 148 -6.14 0.25 -13.02
CA HIS A 148 -6.51 -0.92 -12.22
C HIS A 148 -5.96 -0.87 -10.80
N MET A 149 -4.67 -0.60 -10.65
CA MET A 149 -4.04 -0.49 -9.33
C MET A 149 -4.60 0.69 -8.54
N HIS A 150 -4.78 1.84 -9.17
CA HIS A 150 -5.38 3.02 -8.54
C HIS A 150 -6.77 2.72 -7.97
N ARG A 151 -7.64 2.08 -8.74
CA ARG A 151 -8.99 1.71 -8.27
C ARG A 151 -8.96 0.71 -7.11
N GLY A 152 -8.06 -0.26 -7.15
CA GLY A 152 -7.87 -1.21 -6.05
C GLY A 152 -7.38 -0.53 -4.77
N HIS A 153 -6.51 0.45 -4.90
CA HIS A 153 -6.02 1.25 -3.77
C HIS A 153 -7.08 2.22 -3.23
N ASP A 154 -7.94 2.78 -4.06
CA ASP A 154 -9.11 3.54 -3.58
C ASP A 154 -10.00 2.66 -2.73
N LEU A 155 -10.27 1.43 -3.17
CA LEU A 155 -11.02 0.45 -2.37
C LEU A 155 -10.31 0.17 -1.05
N TRP A 156 -9.00 0.02 -1.05
CA TRP A 156 -8.24 -0.23 0.18
C TRP A 156 -8.32 0.95 1.15
N ASN A 157 -8.11 2.16 0.66
CA ASN A 157 -8.24 3.39 1.46
C ASN A 157 -9.64 3.55 2.06
N MET A 158 -10.69 3.30 1.28
CA MET A 158 -12.06 3.38 1.77
C MET A 158 -12.39 2.29 2.78
N SER A 159 -11.89 1.08 2.55
CA SER A 159 -12.05 -0.05 3.49
C SER A 159 -11.35 0.23 4.82
N LEU A 160 -10.14 0.79 4.78
CA LEU A 160 -9.41 1.22 5.98
C LEU A 160 -10.17 2.33 6.73
N LYS A 161 -10.69 3.31 6.00
CA LYS A 161 -11.51 4.38 6.57
C LYS A 161 -12.72 3.81 7.31
N PHE A 162 -13.46 2.92 6.68
CA PHE A 162 -14.61 2.26 7.32
C PHE A 162 -14.19 1.48 8.58
N ALA A 163 -13.11 0.71 8.49
CA ALA A 163 -12.63 -0.09 9.62
C ALA A 163 -12.20 0.77 10.82
N CYS A 164 -11.67 1.97 10.57
CA CYS A 164 -11.15 2.85 11.63
C CYS A 164 -12.18 3.84 12.19
N GLU A 165 -13.23 4.16 11.44
CA GLU A 165 -14.24 5.15 11.85
C GLU A 165 -15.48 4.54 12.53
N THR A 166 -15.55 3.23 12.63
CA THR A 166 -16.68 2.52 13.26
C THR A 166 -16.38 2.03 14.72
#